data_25f5171666439c3e1c81e4dee0bbc8cc
#
_entry.id   25f5171666439c3e1c81e4dee0bbc8cc
#
_cell.length_a   1.000
_cell.length_b   1.000
_cell.length_c   1.000
_cell.angle_alpha   90.00
_cell.angle_beta   90.00
_cell.angle_gamma   90.00
#
_symmetry.space_group_name_H-M   'P 1'
#
loop_
_entity.id
_entity.type
_entity.pdbx_description
1 polymer ?
#
loop_
_entity_poly.entity_id
_entity_poly.type
_entity_poly.pdbx_seq_one_letter_code
_entity_poly.pdbx_strand_id
1 'polypeptide(L)'
;WGFNKVDEELLKYLLTAREDRVRAAAIQVLRYSGHQIKKQASLLQKTAHDKSSRVRLGTAVAASWLAPKQGLSILKEVAKNPSDKWLSPVLETATAHLKGQEIKDDTAEKIPQPTSPLQGEALTFFKKGHEVYSREGHCITCHQSDGKGLPAAMFPPLAGTKWINGSEERLIKLTLHGLLGPIEVKGKKYPGQVPMTAFQQLSNEEIAAVLTYVRNTFSNKAPMVTPAKVAEVRKSTRAQNGFLTPADLLKEHPH
;
A
#
# COMPACT_ATOMS: atom_id res chain seq x y z
N TRP A 1 -19.06 2.42 -17.79
CA TRP A 1 -19.09 2.73 -16.34
C TRP A 1 -20.34 3.53 -15.92
N GLY A 2 -21.22 3.98 -16.86
CA GLY A 2 -22.36 4.84 -16.52
C GLY A 2 -23.56 4.13 -15.85
N PHE A 3 -23.69 2.81 -15.94
CA PHE A 3 -24.91 2.12 -15.49
C PHE A 3 -24.69 1.03 -14.41
N ASN A 4 -23.45 0.84 -13.97
CA ASN A 4 -23.08 -0.21 -13.00
C ASN A 4 -23.77 -1.57 -13.27
N LYS A 5 -23.92 -1.95 -14.54
CA LYS A 5 -24.57 -3.17 -15.00
C LYS A 5 -23.63 -3.94 -15.91
N VAL A 6 -23.46 -5.23 -15.64
CA VAL A 6 -22.64 -6.11 -16.46
C VAL A 6 -23.43 -6.58 -17.69
N ASP A 7 -22.85 -6.38 -18.88
CA ASP A 7 -23.32 -7.04 -20.10
C ASP A 7 -22.69 -8.46 -20.15
N GLU A 8 -23.50 -9.47 -19.82
CA GLU A 8 -23.00 -10.86 -19.77
C GLU A 8 -22.57 -11.41 -21.13
N GLU A 9 -23.17 -10.97 -22.24
CA GLU A 9 -22.79 -11.46 -23.58
C GLU A 9 -21.45 -10.87 -24.02
N LEU A 10 -21.26 -9.58 -23.81
CA LEU A 10 -19.96 -8.94 -24.04
C LEU A 10 -18.88 -9.56 -23.13
N LEU A 11 -19.17 -9.80 -21.86
CA LEU A 11 -18.25 -10.45 -20.95
C LEU A 11 -17.83 -11.85 -21.44
N LYS A 12 -18.77 -12.68 -21.87
CA LYS A 12 -18.47 -14.01 -22.43
C LYS A 12 -17.61 -13.91 -23.68
N TYR A 13 -17.88 -12.95 -24.55
CA TYR A 13 -17.07 -12.70 -25.74
C TYR A 13 -15.63 -12.29 -25.36
N LEU A 14 -15.46 -11.37 -24.41
CA LEU A 14 -14.15 -10.92 -23.93
C LEU A 14 -13.34 -12.03 -23.24
N LEU A 15 -14.00 -12.96 -22.55
CA LEU A 15 -13.34 -14.14 -21.95
C LEU A 15 -12.78 -15.12 -23.01
N THR A 16 -13.17 -15.03 -24.28
CA THR A 16 -12.65 -15.83 -25.39
C THR A 16 -11.74 -15.06 -26.33
N ALA A 17 -11.44 -13.79 -26.02
CA ALA A 17 -10.61 -12.94 -26.86
C ALA A 17 -9.22 -13.55 -27.12
N ARG A 18 -8.65 -13.27 -28.29
CA ARG A 18 -7.31 -13.77 -28.67
C ARG A 18 -6.23 -13.31 -27.69
N GLU A 19 -6.28 -12.03 -27.30
CA GLU A 19 -5.33 -11.41 -26.40
C GLU A 19 -5.56 -11.81 -24.94
N ASP A 20 -4.54 -12.31 -24.27
CA ASP A 20 -4.64 -12.74 -22.87
C ASP A 20 -4.91 -11.59 -21.90
N ARG A 21 -4.43 -10.37 -22.21
CA ARG A 21 -4.70 -9.16 -21.42
C ARG A 21 -6.19 -8.83 -21.40
N VAL A 22 -6.87 -9.01 -22.51
CA VAL A 22 -8.33 -8.79 -22.62
C VAL A 22 -9.07 -9.82 -21.80
N ARG A 23 -8.69 -11.11 -21.89
CA ARG A 23 -9.30 -12.17 -21.08
C ARG A 23 -9.06 -11.95 -19.59
N ALA A 24 -7.83 -11.53 -19.21
CA ALA A 24 -7.51 -11.22 -17.82
C ALA A 24 -8.32 -10.02 -17.27
N ALA A 25 -8.53 -8.98 -18.08
CA ALA A 25 -9.39 -7.84 -17.73
C ALA A 25 -10.86 -8.28 -17.57
N ALA A 26 -11.36 -9.16 -18.41
CA ALA A 26 -12.71 -9.73 -18.29
C ALA A 26 -12.89 -10.53 -16.97
N ILE A 27 -11.84 -11.22 -16.49
CA ILE A 27 -11.88 -11.90 -15.18
C ILE A 27 -12.00 -10.91 -14.02
N GLN A 28 -11.46 -9.69 -14.13
CA GLN A 28 -11.67 -8.67 -13.10
C GLN A 28 -13.14 -8.29 -12.98
N VAL A 29 -13.89 -8.28 -14.10
CA VAL A 29 -15.35 -8.09 -14.05
C VAL A 29 -16.02 -9.24 -13.32
N LEU A 30 -15.61 -10.49 -13.55
CA LEU A 30 -16.09 -11.66 -12.80
C LEU A 30 -15.78 -11.54 -11.30
N ARG A 31 -14.63 -10.98 -10.93
CA ARG A 31 -14.24 -10.77 -9.53
C ARG A 31 -15.11 -9.72 -8.84
N TYR A 32 -15.19 -8.51 -9.41
CA TYR A 32 -15.79 -7.37 -8.73
C TYR A 32 -17.31 -7.25 -8.92
N SER A 33 -17.84 -7.79 -10.02
CA SER A 33 -19.25 -7.72 -10.37
C SER A 33 -19.93 -9.10 -10.44
N GLY A 34 -19.32 -10.11 -9.83
CA GLY A 34 -19.79 -11.49 -9.89
C GLY A 34 -21.20 -11.69 -9.35
N HIS A 35 -21.63 -10.86 -8.39
CA HIS A 35 -22.99 -10.86 -7.85
C HIS A 35 -24.07 -10.56 -8.90
N GLN A 36 -23.71 -9.95 -10.05
CA GLN A 36 -24.61 -9.69 -11.16
C GLN A 36 -24.62 -10.82 -12.20
N ILE A 37 -23.76 -11.84 -12.05
CA ILE A 37 -23.50 -12.85 -13.10
C ILE A 37 -24.00 -14.21 -12.63
N LYS A 38 -25.06 -14.72 -13.27
CA LYS A 38 -25.73 -15.96 -12.86
C LYS A 38 -24.82 -17.20 -12.84
N LYS A 39 -23.80 -17.26 -13.71
CA LYS A 39 -22.90 -18.42 -13.89
C LYS A 39 -21.43 -18.08 -13.61
N GLN A 40 -21.15 -17.17 -12.67
CA GLN A 40 -19.78 -16.72 -12.35
C GLN A 40 -18.82 -17.90 -12.13
N ALA A 41 -19.13 -18.84 -11.25
CA ALA A 41 -18.27 -19.98 -10.96
C ALA A 41 -18.01 -20.86 -12.21
N SER A 42 -19.01 -21.06 -13.07
CA SER A 42 -18.86 -21.83 -14.31
C SER A 42 -17.94 -21.12 -15.32
N LEU A 43 -18.00 -19.80 -15.40
CA LEU A 43 -17.09 -19.02 -16.26
C LEU A 43 -15.67 -19.09 -15.74
N LEU A 44 -15.46 -18.95 -14.44
CA LEU A 44 -14.15 -19.10 -13.79
C LEU A 44 -13.60 -20.53 -13.94
N GLN A 45 -14.44 -21.55 -13.88
CA GLN A 45 -14.03 -22.94 -14.13
C GLN A 45 -13.45 -23.13 -15.54
N LYS A 46 -14.00 -22.47 -16.56
CA LYS A 46 -13.47 -22.50 -17.92
C LYS A 46 -12.12 -21.82 -18.03
N THR A 47 -11.96 -20.66 -17.37
CA THR A 47 -10.71 -19.90 -17.42
C THR A 47 -9.58 -20.49 -16.57
N ALA A 48 -9.90 -21.47 -15.70
CA ALA A 48 -8.91 -22.25 -14.95
C ALA A 48 -7.93 -23.01 -15.87
N HIS A 49 -8.34 -23.35 -17.08
CA HIS A 49 -7.55 -24.07 -18.07
C HIS A 49 -6.97 -23.16 -19.17
N ASP A 50 -7.02 -21.83 -18.99
CA ASP A 50 -6.48 -20.91 -19.97
C ASP A 50 -4.98 -21.15 -20.19
N LYS A 51 -4.53 -21.06 -21.44
CA LYS A 51 -3.10 -21.20 -21.80
C LYS A 51 -2.20 -20.14 -21.16
N SER A 52 -2.73 -18.95 -20.89
CA SER A 52 -1.99 -17.85 -20.25
C SER A 52 -1.98 -17.98 -18.72
N SER A 53 -0.81 -18.00 -18.11
CA SER A 53 -0.68 -17.97 -16.66
C SER A 53 -1.25 -16.70 -16.04
N ARG A 54 -1.22 -15.57 -16.73
CA ARG A 54 -1.88 -14.32 -16.35
C ARG A 54 -3.38 -14.49 -16.15
N VAL A 55 -4.04 -15.19 -17.09
CA VAL A 55 -5.47 -15.46 -17.02
C VAL A 55 -5.78 -16.42 -15.88
N ARG A 56 -4.99 -17.48 -15.73
CA ARG A 56 -5.12 -18.42 -14.61
C ARG A 56 -4.87 -17.77 -13.25
N LEU A 57 -3.92 -16.82 -13.15
CA LEU A 57 -3.68 -16.04 -11.95
C LEU A 57 -4.90 -15.20 -11.58
N GLY A 58 -5.46 -14.45 -12.54
CA GLY A 58 -6.70 -13.71 -12.34
C GLY A 58 -7.86 -14.61 -11.90
N THR A 59 -7.96 -15.81 -12.50
CA THR A 59 -8.96 -16.83 -12.14
C THR A 59 -8.79 -17.31 -10.70
N ALA A 60 -7.56 -17.57 -10.26
CA ALA A 60 -7.29 -18.00 -8.88
C ALA A 60 -7.68 -16.91 -7.88
N VAL A 61 -7.32 -15.66 -8.16
CA VAL A 61 -7.72 -14.51 -7.32
C VAL A 61 -9.24 -14.35 -7.29
N ALA A 62 -9.93 -14.45 -8.43
CA ALA A 62 -11.39 -14.34 -8.46
C ALA A 62 -12.08 -15.51 -7.74
N ALA A 63 -11.53 -16.72 -7.85
CA ALA A 63 -12.04 -17.90 -7.17
C ALA A 63 -11.97 -17.81 -5.64
N SER A 64 -10.96 -17.10 -5.09
CA SER A 64 -10.83 -16.90 -3.64
C SER A 64 -11.95 -16.06 -3.01
N TRP A 65 -12.77 -15.41 -3.83
CA TRP A 65 -13.93 -14.61 -3.40
C TRP A 65 -15.25 -15.36 -3.48
N LEU A 66 -15.23 -16.61 -3.95
CA LEU A 66 -16.41 -17.48 -3.99
C LEU A 66 -16.63 -18.21 -2.66
N ALA A 67 -17.80 -18.85 -2.54
CA ALA A 67 -18.02 -19.79 -1.46
C ALA A 67 -16.92 -20.88 -1.45
N PRO A 68 -16.41 -21.31 -0.28
CA PRO A 68 -15.23 -22.17 -0.16
C PRO A 68 -15.25 -23.41 -1.06
N LYS A 69 -16.38 -24.13 -1.10
CA LYS A 69 -16.52 -25.35 -1.94
C LYS A 69 -16.29 -25.06 -3.43
N GLN A 70 -16.86 -23.96 -3.92
CA GLN A 70 -16.74 -23.58 -5.34
C GLN A 70 -15.34 -23.07 -5.66
N GLY A 71 -14.80 -22.17 -4.82
CA GLY A 71 -13.47 -21.61 -4.98
C GLY A 71 -12.39 -22.67 -4.97
N LEU A 72 -12.38 -23.57 -3.99
CA LEU A 72 -11.43 -24.68 -3.89
C LEU A 72 -11.48 -25.62 -5.11
N SER A 73 -12.68 -25.89 -5.66
CA SER A 73 -12.80 -26.68 -6.89
C SER A 73 -12.09 -26.01 -8.07
N ILE A 74 -12.27 -24.70 -8.24
CA ILE A 74 -11.63 -23.94 -9.32
C ILE A 74 -10.12 -23.87 -9.11
N LEU A 75 -9.64 -23.59 -7.89
CA LEU A 75 -8.21 -23.57 -7.59
C LEU A 75 -7.52 -24.89 -7.90
N LYS A 76 -8.20 -26.02 -7.60
CA LYS A 76 -7.71 -27.35 -7.96
C LYS A 76 -7.54 -27.54 -9.46
N GLU A 77 -8.44 -27.00 -10.28
CA GLU A 77 -8.30 -27.05 -11.74
C GLU A 77 -7.17 -26.13 -12.24
N VAL A 78 -7.03 -24.93 -11.67
CA VAL A 78 -5.89 -24.04 -12.00
C VAL A 78 -4.57 -24.73 -11.69
N ALA A 79 -4.46 -25.42 -10.56
CA ALA A 79 -3.24 -26.11 -10.12
C ALA A 79 -2.80 -27.28 -11.00
N LYS A 80 -3.68 -27.83 -11.85
CA LYS A 80 -3.33 -28.88 -12.82
C LYS A 80 -2.46 -28.38 -13.98
N ASN A 81 -2.39 -27.07 -14.17
CA ASN A 81 -1.65 -26.45 -15.26
C ASN A 81 -0.28 -25.97 -14.80
N PRO A 82 0.70 -25.80 -15.74
CA PRO A 82 2.01 -25.29 -15.39
C PRO A 82 1.92 -23.97 -14.62
N SER A 83 2.59 -23.92 -13.49
CA SER A 83 2.65 -22.75 -12.63
C SER A 83 3.92 -21.93 -12.90
N ASP A 84 3.90 -20.68 -12.56
CA ASP A 84 5.04 -19.77 -12.59
C ASP A 84 5.27 -19.14 -11.21
N LYS A 85 6.33 -18.34 -11.10
CA LYS A 85 6.69 -17.67 -9.83
C LYS A 85 5.61 -16.76 -9.25
N TRP A 86 4.64 -16.35 -10.05
CA TRP A 86 3.54 -15.47 -9.62
C TRP A 86 2.29 -16.26 -9.26
N LEU A 87 1.98 -17.31 -10.02
CA LEU A 87 0.77 -18.12 -9.82
C LEU A 87 0.88 -19.03 -8.59
N SER A 88 2.05 -19.61 -8.31
CA SER A 88 2.24 -20.53 -7.18
C SER A 88 1.89 -19.91 -5.83
N PRO A 89 2.42 -18.73 -5.45
CA PRO A 89 2.07 -18.09 -4.19
C PRO A 89 0.59 -17.71 -4.09
N VAL A 90 -0.02 -17.29 -5.21
CA VAL A 90 -1.44 -16.93 -5.25
C VAL A 90 -2.33 -18.15 -5.02
N LEU A 91 -1.99 -19.31 -5.61
CA LEU A 91 -2.74 -20.56 -5.38
C LEU A 91 -2.67 -21.00 -3.92
N GLU A 92 -1.50 -20.91 -3.31
CA GLU A 92 -1.27 -21.25 -1.91
C GLU A 92 -2.09 -20.35 -0.98
N THR A 93 -1.95 -19.03 -1.16
CA THR A 93 -2.68 -18.01 -0.39
C THR A 93 -4.20 -18.14 -0.55
N ALA A 94 -4.69 -18.27 -1.80
CA ALA A 94 -6.12 -18.42 -2.07
C ALA A 94 -6.69 -19.71 -1.48
N THR A 95 -5.91 -20.80 -1.53
CA THR A 95 -6.32 -22.09 -0.95
C THR A 95 -6.39 -22.03 0.57
N ALA A 96 -5.40 -21.44 1.22
CA ALA A 96 -5.37 -21.26 2.67
C ALA A 96 -6.55 -20.38 3.14
N HIS A 97 -6.79 -19.25 2.45
CA HIS A 97 -7.90 -18.36 2.72
C HIS A 97 -9.26 -19.10 2.68
N LEU A 98 -9.54 -19.85 1.62
CA LEU A 98 -10.79 -20.59 1.47
C LEU A 98 -10.94 -21.75 2.47
N LYS A 99 -9.84 -22.24 3.02
CA LYS A 99 -9.85 -23.26 4.10
C LYS A 99 -9.97 -22.64 5.49
N GLY A 100 -9.99 -21.33 5.63
CA GLY A 100 -9.96 -20.63 6.91
C GLY A 100 -8.64 -20.85 7.69
N GLN A 101 -7.55 -21.15 6.97
CA GLN A 101 -6.22 -21.32 7.56
C GLN A 101 -5.58 -19.94 7.69
N GLU A 102 -4.93 -19.66 8.82
CA GLU A 102 -4.05 -18.51 8.93
C GLU A 102 -2.91 -18.67 7.91
N ILE A 103 -2.85 -17.71 6.99
CA ILE A 103 -1.70 -17.60 6.10
C ILE A 103 -0.58 -17.03 6.96
N LYS A 104 0.40 -17.84 7.26
CA LYS A 104 1.68 -17.30 7.73
C LYS A 104 2.21 -16.49 6.58
N ASP A 105 2.05 -15.19 6.69
CA ASP A 105 2.63 -14.26 5.73
C ASP A 105 4.15 -14.25 5.93
N ASP A 106 4.82 -15.26 5.38
CA ASP A 106 6.28 -15.28 5.30
C ASP A 106 6.81 -14.16 4.39
N THR A 107 5.89 -13.49 3.65
CA THR A 107 6.13 -12.26 2.92
C THR A 107 5.69 -11.04 3.73
N ALA A 108 5.11 -11.21 4.93
CA ALA A 108 4.94 -10.10 5.86
C ALA A 108 6.30 -9.45 6.00
N GLU A 109 6.42 -8.28 5.45
CA GLU A 109 7.67 -7.52 5.42
C GLU A 109 8.18 -7.47 6.86
N LYS A 110 9.24 -8.24 7.14
CA LYS A 110 9.75 -8.38 8.51
C LYS A 110 9.97 -6.98 9.03
N ILE A 111 9.29 -6.62 10.13
CA ILE A 111 9.46 -5.31 10.75
C ILE A 111 10.96 -5.07 10.88
N PRO A 112 11.55 -4.09 10.19
CA PRO A 112 12.98 -3.87 10.23
C PRO A 112 13.41 -3.57 11.68
N GLN A 113 14.63 -3.94 12.02
CA GLN A 113 15.16 -3.59 13.33
C GLN A 113 15.32 -2.06 13.42
N PRO A 114 14.95 -1.45 14.54
CA PRO A 114 15.18 -0.02 14.72
C PRO A 114 16.69 0.30 14.67
N THR A 115 17.03 1.44 14.12
CA THR A 115 18.43 1.92 13.98
C THR A 115 19.12 2.11 15.34
N SER A 116 18.34 2.36 16.38
CA SER A 116 18.81 2.41 17.77
C SER A 116 17.93 1.50 18.62
N PRO A 117 18.47 0.88 19.70
CA PRO A 117 17.66 0.08 20.59
C PRO A 117 16.48 0.85 21.15
N LEU A 118 15.26 0.39 20.88
CA LEU A 118 14.03 0.92 21.42
C LEU A 118 13.44 -0.09 22.42
N GLN A 119 12.83 0.43 23.50
CA GLN A 119 12.20 -0.37 24.53
C GLN A 119 10.82 0.19 24.90
N GLY A 120 10.00 -0.59 25.58
CA GLY A 120 8.70 -0.17 26.11
C GLY A 120 7.80 0.45 25.05
N GLU A 121 7.26 1.62 25.39
CA GLU A 121 6.32 2.36 24.55
C GLU A 121 6.92 2.70 23.18
N ALA A 122 8.17 3.16 23.12
CA ALA A 122 8.82 3.53 21.86
C ALA A 122 8.92 2.35 20.87
N LEU A 123 9.18 1.13 21.36
CA LEU A 123 9.19 -0.06 20.53
C LEU A 123 7.78 -0.43 20.04
N THR A 124 6.77 -0.25 20.88
CA THR A 124 5.36 -0.47 20.51
C THR A 124 4.94 0.49 19.40
N PHE A 125 5.25 1.79 19.56
CA PHE A 125 5.00 2.79 18.53
C PHE A 125 5.77 2.53 17.24
N PHE A 126 7.01 2.09 17.33
CA PHE A 126 7.80 1.72 16.16
C PHE A 126 7.14 0.60 15.34
N LYS A 127 6.68 -0.48 15.99
CA LYS A 127 5.99 -1.59 15.34
C LYS A 127 4.68 -1.15 14.69
N LYS A 128 3.84 -0.43 15.44
CA LYS A 128 2.59 0.15 14.90
C LYS A 128 2.87 1.12 13.74
N GLY A 129 3.97 1.87 13.82
CA GLY A 129 4.40 2.80 12.78
C GLY A 129 4.81 2.11 11.48
N HIS A 130 5.44 0.95 11.56
CA HIS A 130 5.71 0.11 10.39
C HIS A 130 4.40 -0.30 9.68
N GLU A 131 3.39 -0.72 10.43
CA GLU A 131 2.07 -1.07 9.87
C GLU A 131 1.43 0.11 9.14
N VAL A 132 1.47 1.32 9.75
CA VAL A 132 0.92 2.54 9.13
C VAL A 132 1.74 2.94 7.90
N TYR A 133 3.07 2.85 7.95
CA TYR A 133 3.97 3.17 6.85
C TYR A 133 3.71 2.30 5.62
N SER A 134 3.48 1.00 5.85
CA SER A 134 3.37 -0.04 4.82
C SER A 134 1.97 -0.16 4.21
N ARG A 135 0.97 0.59 4.68
CA ARG A 135 -0.38 0.59 4.09
C ARG A 135 -0.34 1.06 2.64
N GLU A 136 -1.17 0.46 1.79
CA GLU A 136 -1.37 0.90 0.41
C GLU A 136 -1.84 2.37 0.36
N GLY A 137 -1.25 3.17 -0.52
CA GLY A 137 -1.54 4.61 -0.62
C GLY A 137 -0.89 5.47 0.47
N HIS A 138 -0.13 4.89 1.41
CA HIS A 138 0.60 5.61 2.45
C HIS A 138 2.08 5.86 2.07
N CYS A 139 2.91 6.03 3.08
CA CYS A 139 4.30 6.48 2.95
C CYS A 139 5.16 5.61 2.03
N ILE A 140 5.01 4.29 2.12
CA ILE A 140 5.77 3.31 1.34
C ILE A 140 5.60 3.48 -0.17
N THR A 141 4.42 3.94 -0.61
CA THR A 141 4.10 4.12 -2.04
C THR A 141 5.08 5.08 -2.73
N CYS A 142 5.46 6.16 -2.04
CA CYS A 142 6.37 7.17 -2.58
C CYS A 142 7.79 7.03 -2.03
N HIS A 143 7.92 6.69 -0.75
CA HIS A 143 9.22 6.66 -0.08
C HIS A 143 9.89 5.28 -0.09
N GLN A 144 9.21 4.25 -0.62
CA GLN A 144 9.65 2.86 -0.76
C GLN A 144 9.95 2.18 0.58
N SER A 145 10.07 0.85 0.57
CA SER A 145 10.33 0.04 1.77
C SER A 145 11.70 0.30 2.41
N ASP A 146 12.67 0.80 1.64
CA ASP A 146 14.01 1.13 2.10
C ASP A 146 14.21 2.62 2.45
N GLY A 147 13.17 3.43 2.36
CA GLY A 147 13.20 4.85 2.67
C GLY A 147 14.05 5.70 1.72
N LYS A 148 14.50 5.15 0.57
CA LYS A 148 15.34 5.89 -0.39
C LYS A 148 14.54 6.75 -1.35
N GLY A 149 13.22 6.66 -1.31
CA GLY A 149 12.34 7.34 -2.24
C GLY A 149 12.40 6.75 -3.64
N LEU A 150 11.82 7.43 -4.60
CA LEU A 150 11.80 7.02 -6.00
C LEU A 150 12.35 8.19 -6.85
N PRO A 151 13.69 8.27 -7.05
CA PRO A 151 14.32 9.39 -7.72
C PRO A 151 13.83 9.64 -9.15
N ALA A 152 13.44 8.59 -9.88
CA ALA A 152 12.87 8.69 -11.23
C ALA A 152 11.49 9.36 -11.24
N ALA A 153 10.70 9.21 -10.17
CA ALA A 153 9.42 9.87 -9.96
C ALA A 153 9.55 11.12 -9.08
N MET A 154 10.76 11.56 -8.79
CA MET A 154 11.10 12.75 -8.00
C MET A 154 10.57 12.72 -6.55
N PHE A 155 10.40 11.54 -5.97
CA PHE A 155 10.10 11.39 -4.54
C PHE A 155 11.38 11.33 -3.72
N PRO A 156 11.53 12.24 -2.71
CA PRO A 156 12.77 12.34 -1.95
C PRO A 156 12.97 11.18 -0.98
N PRO A 157 14.23 10.86 -0.60
CA PRO A 157 14.51 9.89 0.45
C PRO A 157 14.13 10.43 1.83
N LEU A 158 13.78 9.50 2.73
CA LEU A 158 13.65 9.73 4.17
C LEU A 158 14.95 9.38 4.90
N ALA A 159 15.73 8.49 4.30
CA ALA A 159 16.91 7.88 4.89
C ALA A 159 18.01 8.88 5.23
N GLY A 160 18.36 9.05 6.52
CA GLY A 160 19.46 9.86 6.99
C GLY A 160 19.32 11.35 6.70
N THR A 161 18.08 11.90 6.72
CA THR A 161 17.84 13.31 6.33
C THR A 161 17.62 14.22 7.53
N LYS A 162 17.99 15.50 7.39
CA LYS A 162 17.68 16.55 8.38
C LYS A 162 16.18 16.81 8.50
N TRP A 163 15.41 16.50 7.44
CA TRP A 163 13.94 16.61 7.47
C TRP A 163 13.32 15.65 8.48
N ILE A 164 13.88 14.45 8.63
CA ILE A 164 13.39 13.42 9.56
C ILE A 164 14.04 13.55 10.94
N ASN A 165 15.38 13.75 10.98
CA ASN A 165 16.11 13.78 12.25
C ASN A 165 16.05 15.13 12.97
N GLY A 166 15.59 16.19 12.30
CA GLY A 166 15.47 17.52 12.86
C GLY A 166 14.20 17.76 13.68
N SER A 167 13.59 18.93 13.50
CA SER A 167 12.38 19.35 14.24
C SER A 167 11.24 18.36 14.09
N GLU A 168 10.74 17.81 15.23
CA GLU A 168 9.57 16.95 15.22
C GLU A 168 8.29 17.72 14.86
N GLU A 169 8.19 18.97 15.28
CA GLU A 169 7.03 19.82 14.98
C GLU A 169 6.91 20.08 13.48
N ARG A 170 8.04 20.42 12.82
CA ARG A 170 8.09 20.52 11.36
C ARG A 170 7.62 19.24 10.70
N LEU A 171 8.09 18.09 11.17
CA LEU A 171 7.76 16.78 10.61
C LEU A 171 6.27 16.45 10.80
N ILE A 172 5.71 16.77 11.98
CA ILE A 172 4.28 16.61 12.25
C ILE A 172 3.44 17.52 11.34
N LYS A 173 3.81 18.81 11.22
CA LYS A 173 3.11 19.78 10.35
C LYS A 173 3.06 19.29 8.90
N LEU A 174 4.20 18.91 8.31
CA LEU A 174 4.22 18.44 6.93
C LEU A 174 3.46 17.14 6.73
N THR A 175 3.41 16.27 7.73
CA THR A 175 2.64 15.01 7.63
C THR A 175 1.14 15.27 7.71
N LEU A 176 0.70 16.17 8.60
CA LEU A 176 -0.70 16.53 8.72
C LEU A 176 -1.24 17.26 7.48
N HIS A 177 -0.51 18.24 6.96
CA HIS A 177 -1.01 19.15 5.93
C HIS A 177 -0.46 18.87 4.53
N GLY A 178 0.51 17.94 4.41
CA GLY A 178 1.19 17.70 3.14
C GLY A 178 2.19 18.80 2.81
N LEU A 179 2.91 18.60 1.70
CA LEU A 179 3.97 19.49 1.28
C LEU A 179 3.94 19.69 -0.22
N LEU A 180 4.00 20.94 -0.67
CA LEU A 180 4.07 21.28 -2.09
C LEU A 180 5.18 22.30 -2.33
N GLY A 181 5.91 22.14 -3.42
CA GLY A 181 6.96 23.06 -3.83
C GLY A 181 8.36 22.47 -3.73
N PRO A 182 9.38 23.20 -4.20
CA PRO A 182 10.74 22.71 -4.30
C PRO A 182 11.34 22.47 -2.92
N ILE A 183 11.94 21.29 -2.75
CA ILE A 183 12.61 20.88 -1.51
C ILE A 183 14.03 20.41 -1.82
N GLU A 184 14.97 20.73 -0.94
CA GLU A 184 16.32 20.19 -0.98
C GLU A 184 16.48 19.09 0.08
N VAL A 185 16.93 17.91 -0.34
CA VAL A 185 17.18 16.77 0.53
C VAL A 185 18.56 16.19 0.22
N LYS A 186 19.45 16.21 1.20
CA LYS A 186 20.84 15.71 1.07
C LYS A 186 21.61 16.35 -0.10
N GLY A 187 21.45 17.67 -0.30
CA GLY A 187 22.10 18.42 -1.38
C GLY A 187 21.47 18.24 -2.77
N LYS A 188 20.43 17.39 -2.89
CA LYS A 188 19.70 17.21 -4.14
C LYS A 188 18.39 18.00 -4.11
N LYS A 189 18.12 18.74 -5.19
CA LYS A 189 16.86 19.48 -5.36
C LYS A 189 15.80 18.60 -5.97
N TYR A 190 14.61 18.61 -5.38
CA TYR A 190 13.39 17.97 -5.86
C TYR A 190 12.37 19.07 -6.19
N PRO A 191 11.80 19.11 -7.39
CA PRO A 191 10.99 20.25 -7.85
C PRO A 191 9.66 20.35 -7.12
N GLY A 192 9.18 19.28 -6.46
CA GLY A 192 7.96 19.30 -5.69
C GLY A 192 6.70 19.52 -6.54
N GLN A 193 6.70 19.05 -7.79
CA GLN A 193 5.55 19.14 -8.70
C GLN A 193 4.43 18.17 -8.29
N VAL A 194 4.79 17.02 -7.71
CA VAL A 194 3.85 16.10 -7.10
C VAL A 194 3.83 16.38 -5.59
N PRO A 195 2.70 16.81 -5.03
CA PRO A 195 2.63 17.11 -3.60
C PRO A 195 2.76 15.85 -2.75
N MET A 196 3.40 15.97 -1.59
CA MET A 196 3.22 14.98 -0.54
C MET A 196 1.80 15.11 0.00
N THR A 197 1.07 14.00 0.02
CA THR A 197 -0.31 13.94 0.50
C THR A 197 -0.41 14.32 1.97
N ALA A 198 -1.46 15.04 2.33
CA ALA A 198 -1.83 15.32 3.72
C ALA A 198 -2.47 14.08 4.36
N PHE A 199 -2.11 13.79 5.61
CA PHE A 199 -2.62 12.64 6.38
C PHE A 199 -3.44 13.09 7.60
N GLN A 200 -4.26 14.13 7.46
CA GLN A 200 -5.11 14.64 8.53
C GLN A 200 -6.13 13.62 9.06
N GLN A 201 -6.51 12.64 8.24
CA GLN A 201 -7.44 11.57 8.60
C GLN A 201 -6.85 10.54 9.56
N LEU A 202 -5.52 10.46 9.68
CA LEU A 202 -4.88 9.58 10.65
C LEU A 202 -5.07 10.09 12.07
N SER A 203 -5.25 9.19 13.03
CA SER A 203 -5.32 9.53 14.45
C SER A 203 -3.99 10.10 14.96
N ASN A 204 -4.00 10.73 16.13
CA ASN A 204 -2.76 11.23 16.74
C ASN A 204 -1.78 10.10 17.04
N GLU A 205 -2.29 8.93 17.43
CA GLU A 205 -1.51 7.72 17.69
C GLU A 205 -0.87 7.19 16.41
N GLU A 206 -1.60 7.18 15.29
CA GLU A 206 -1.09 6.70 14.00
C GLU A 206 -0.01 7.63 13.45
N ILE A 207 -0.21 8.96 13.53
CA ILE A 207 0.82 9.95 13.17
C ILE A 207 2.05 9.77 14.05
N ALA A 208 1.88 9.70 15.39
CA ALA A 208 2.99 9.52 16.32
C ALA A 208 3.75 8.20 16.03
N ALA A 209 3.03 7.13 15.76
CA ALA A 209 3.59 5.83 15.45
C ALA A 209 4.41 5.85 14.15
N VAL A 210 3.84 6.32 13.03
CA VAL A 210 4.55 6.35 11.74
C VAL A 210 5.76 7.29 11.78
N LEU A 211 5.67 8.41 12.50
CA LEU A 211 6.80 9.31 12.67
C LEU A 211 7.88 8.70 13.59
N THR A 212 7.50 7.98 14.64
CA THR A 212 8.46 7.22 15.45
C THR A 212 9.18 6.16 14.61
N TYR A 213 8.46 5.45 13.73
CA TYR A 213 9.03 4.48 12.81
C TYR A 213 10.05 5.12 11.88
N VAL A 214 9.69 6.16 11.12
CA VAL A 214 10.62 6.79 10.17
C VAL A 214 11.81 7.47 10.84
N ARG A 215 11.65 7.94 12.07
CA ARG A 215 12.73 8.56 12.89
C ARG A 215 13.70 7.52 13.47
N ASN A 216 13.34 6.24 13.47
CA ASN A 216 14.15 5.15 14.05
C ASN A 216 14.42 4.02 13.06
N THR A 217 14.22 4.24 11.76
CA THR A 217 14.58 3.32 10.67
C THR A 217 15.37 4.06 9.60
N PHE A 218 15.77 3.37 8.53
CA PHE A 218 16.48 3.98 7.39
C PHE A 218 17.73 4.80 7.79
N SER A 219 18.47 4.34 8.78
CA SER A 219 19.62 5.06 9.37
C SER A 219 19.28 6.37 10.08
N ASN A 220 18.01 6.64 10.33
CA ASN A 220 17.58 7.76 11.16
C ASN A 220 17.70 7.40 12.65
N LYS A 221 18.04 8.40 13.47
CA LYS A 221 18.17 8.27 14.93
C LYS A 221 17.63 9.54 15.60
N ALA A 222 16.37 9.51 15.99
CA ALA A 222 15.75 10.65 16.66
C ALA A 222 14.72 10.17 17.68
N PRO A 223 14.37 10.97 18.70
CA PRO A 223 13.39 10.59 19.70
C PRO A 223 12.04 10.21 19.10
N MET A 224 11.29 9.35 19.82
CA MET A 224 9.92 9.03 19.47
C MET A 224 9.06 10.30 19.45
N VAL A 225 8.04 10.30 18.60
CA VAL A 225 6.99 11.32 18.60
C VAL A 225 5.83 10.82 19.47
N THR A 226 5.28 11.70 20.32
CA THR A 226 4.17 11.33 21.19
C THR A 226 2.81 11.74 20.60
N PRO A 227 1.72 11.00 20.88
CA PRO A 227 0.38 11.42 20.50
C PRO A 227 -0.02 12.80 21.06
N ALA A 228 0.45 13.13 22.26
CA ALA A 228 0.21 14.43 22.87
C ALA A 228 0.83 15.57 22.04
N LYS A 229 2.08 15.39 21.57
CA LYS A 229 2.72 16.40 20.69
C LYS A 229 2.00 16.52 19.35
N VAL A 230 1.54 15.42 18.78
CA VAL A 230 0.72 15.46 17.55
C VAL A 230 -0.58 16.23 17.79
N ALA A 231 -1.27 15.99 18.91
CA ALA A 231 -2.51 16.69 19.28
C ALA A 231 -2.29 18.21 19.42
N GLU A 232 -1.19 18.61 20.07
CA GLU A 232 -0.78 20.01 20.23
C GLU A 232 -0.59 20.69 18.87
N VAL A 233 0.22 20.07 17.98
CA VAL A 233 0.49 20.61 16.64
C VAL A 233 -0.77 20.64 15.78
N ARG A 234 -1.61 19.60 15.82
CA ARG A 234 -2.90 19.57 15.12
C ARG A 234 -3.81 20.72 15.58
N LYS A 235 -3.82 21.01 16.88
CA LYS A 235 -4.61 22.13 17.44
C LYS A 235 -4.07 23.48 16.96
N SER A 236 -2.75 23.69 17.04
CA SER A 236 -2.12 24.96 16.66
C SER A 236 -2.21 25.26 15.17
N THR A 237 -2.29 24.21 14.32
CA THR A 237 -2.40 24.33 12.86
C THR A 237 -3.82 24.13 12.32
N ARG A 238 -4.86 24.18 13.18
CA ARG A 238 -6.26 23.92 12.78
C ARG A 238 -6.77 24.86 11.68
N ALA A 239 -6.25 26.08 11.62
CA ALA A 239 -6.63 27.08 10.61
C ALA A 239 -5.86 26.92 9.29
N GLN A 240 -4.89 26.00 9.23
CA GLN A 240 -4.10 25.76 8.03
C GLN A 240 -4.96 25.15 6.92
N ASN A 241 -5.03 25.83 5.80
CA ASN A 241 -5.70 25.36 4.59
C ASN A 241 -4.68 25.10 3.47
N GLY A 242 -4.83 23.95 2.80
CA GLY A 242 -3.94 23.55 1.71
C GLY A 242 -2.56 23.05 2.19
N PHE A 243 -1.71 22.81 1.20
CA PHE A 243 -0.36 22.29 1.44
C PHE A 243 0.55 23.34 2.08
N LEU A 244 1.48 22.87 2.91
CA LEU A 244 2.59 23.69 3.38
C LEU A 244 3.68 23.78 2.31
N THR A 245 4.50 24.83 2.38
CA THR A 245 5.68 24.94 1.53
C THR A 245 6.96 24.63 2.33
N PRO A 246 7.99 24.04 1.70
CA PRO A 246 9.27 23.85 2.37
C PRO A 246 9.88 25.15 2.92
N ALA A 247 9.71 26.28 2.19
CA ALA A 247 10.23 27.57 2.59
C ALA A 247 9.61 28.08 3.89
N ASP A 248 8.28 28.01 4.02
CA ASP A 248 7.58 28.43 5.23
C ASP A 248 7.95 27.54 6.42
N LEU A 249 7.98 26.20 6.20
CA LEU A 249 8.39 25.28 7.26
C LEU A 249 9.83 25.51 7.75
N LEU A 250 10.75 25.82 6.86
CA LEU A 250 12.15 26.07 7.25
C LEU A 250 12.36 27.44 7.89
N LYS A 251 11.49 28.41 7.59
CA LYS A 251 11.50 29.72 8.27
C LYS A 251 11.07 29.57 9.75
N GLU A 252 10.07 28.73 10.02
CA GLU A 252 9.59 28.47 11.39
C GLU A 252 10.51 27.47 12.12
N HIS A 253 10.97 26.44 11.43
CA HIS A 253 11.72 25.32 11.98
C HIS A 253 12.94 25.03 11.10
N PRO A 254 14.04 25.76 11.19
CA PRO A 254 15.26 25.54 10.41
C PRO A 254 15.90 24.17 10.70
N HIS A 255 16.87 23.78 9.84
CA HIS A 255 17.60 22.52 9.99
C HIS A 255 18.60 22.52 11.13
#